data_93280562b48f7b9e648b96cecd6d6546
#
_entry.id   93280562b48f7b9e648b96cecd6d6546
#
_cell.length_a   1.000
_cell.length_b   1.000
_cell.length_c   1.000
_cell.angle_alpha   90.00
_cell.angle_beta   90.00
_cell.angle_gamma   90.00
#
_symmetry.space_group_name_H-M   'P 1'
#
loop_
_entity.id
_entity.type
_entity.pdbx_description
1 polymer ?
#
loop_
_entity_poly.entity_id
_entity_poly.type
_entity_poly.pdbx_seq_one_letter_code
_entity_poly.pdbx_strand_id
1 'polypeptide(L)'
;IGDLQVPDSNGVRLPKGFASRIVARSGHDYFGYHWHAAPDGGATFATDDDGWIYVSNNELNKSNGGAGSLRFDKDGELIDAYSILKNTSRNCAGGHTPWGTWLSCEEIDEGQVWECDPYGKKDPVLRATLGRFNHEAVAVDTSTMQLYLTEDKRDGCLYRYTSNSIDELSGYPDLDNGFLEVAEIIKGEIGALHWHLLPDPQAKDTPTRKQVSQSSSFNRGEGIWFHEDAIFFTTTGNNRVYAYDIKNNDLSIIY
;
A
#
# COMPACT_ATOMS: atom_id res chain seq x y z
N ILE A 1 13.09 -14.05 20.50
CA ILE A 1 14.08 -14.05 19.42
C ILE A 1 15.45 -13.88 20.02
N GLY A 2 15.94 -13.15 20.78
CA GLY A 2 17.28 -13.01 21.36
C GLY A 2 17.98 -11.72 20.96
N ASP A 3 19.16 -11.46 21.55
CA ASP A 3 19.91 -10.22 21.36
C ASP A 3 20.50 -10.11 19.95
N LEU A 4 20.50 -8.90 19.40
CA LEU A 4 21.13 -8.59 18.13
C LEU A 4 22.65 -8.73 18.26
N GLN A 5 23.25 -9.51 17.35
CA GLN A 5 24.70 -9.69 17.25
C GLN A 5 25.37 -8.50 16.56
N VAL A 6 26.70 -8.53 16.45
CA VAL A 6 27.46 -7.59 15.60
C VAL A 6 26.97 -7.70 14.15
N PRO A 7 27.07 -6.62 13.34
CA PRO A 7 26.68 -6.69 11.93
C PRO A 7 27.40 -7.82 11.18
N ASP A 8 26.64 -8.54 10.35
CA ASP A 8 27.20 -9.54 9.43
C ASP A 8 27.94 -8.88 8.24
N SER A 9 28.37 -9.67 7.27
CA SER A 9 29.06 -9.16 6.06
C SER A 9 28.21 -8.25 5.18
N ASN A 10 26.88 -8.27 5.35
CA ASN A 10 25.94 -7.38 4.66
C ASN A 10 25.60 -6.13 5.48
N GLY A 11 26.16 -5.97 6.68
CA GLY A 11 25.91 -4.86 7.59
C GLY A 11 24.62 -5.01 8.40
N VAL A 12 23.99 -6.19 8.40
CA VAL A 12 22.72 -6.45 9.09
C VAL A 12 22.99 -7.03 10.49
N ARG A 13 22.34 -6.49 11.51
CA ARG A 13 22.39 -7.02 12.88
C ARG A 13 21.24 -8.00 13.07
N LEU A 14 21.56 -9.26 13.32
CA LEU A 14 20.61 -10.35 13.42
C LEU A 14 20.77 -11.09 14.76
N PRO A 15 19.71 -11.70 15.30
CA PRO A 15 19.82 -12.63 16.42
C PRO A 15 20.66 -13.86 16.05
N LYS A 16 21.21 -14.53 17.07
CA LYS A 16 21.95 -15.80 16.86
C LYS A 16 21.06 -16.82 16.12
N GLY A 17 21.62 -17.45 15.09
CA GLY A 17 20.95 -18.46 14.27
C GLY A 17 20.22 -17.90 13.03
N PHE A 18 20.24 -16.57 12.84
CA PHE A 18 19.78 -15.92 11.61
C PHE A 18 20.98 -15.52 10.74
N ALA A 19 20.78 -15.51 9.43
CA ALA A 19 21.75 -15.03 8.44
C ALA A 19 21.03 -14.16 7.40
N SER A 20 21.73 -13.17 6.83
CA SER A 20 21.21 -12.41 5.70
C SER A 20 21.87 -12.82 4.40
N ARG A 21 21.15 -12.69 3.29
CA ARG A 21 21.69 -12.78 1.94
C ARG A 21 21.09 -11.69 1.06
N ILE A 22 21.86 -11.21 0.11
CA ILE A 22 21.38 -10.29 -0.91
C ILE A 22 20.78 -11.13 -2.03
N VAL A 23 19.49 -10.90 -2.33
CA VAL A 23 18.75 -11.63 -3.37
C VAL A 23 18.70 -10.89 -4.69
N ALA A 24 18.70 -9.54 -4.64
CA ALA A 24 18.78 -8.69 -5.83
C ALA A 24 19.45 -7.35 -5.50
N ARG A 25 20.05 -6.73 -6.50
CA ARG A 25 20.64 -5.38 -6.43
C ARG A 25 20.11 -4.52 -7.56
N SER A 26 19.74 -3.29 -7.25
CA SER A 26 19.37 -2.30 -8.26
C SER A 26 20.43 -2.17 -9.34
N GLY A 27 20.00 -2.06 -10.59
CA GLY A 27 20.91 -1.90 -11.72
C GLY A 27 21.56 -3.21 -12.22
N HIS A 28 21.17 -4.37 -11.71
CA HIS A 28 21.62 -5.68 -12.19
C HIS A 28 20.48 -6.41 -12.91
N ASP A 29 20.86 -7.27 -13.85
CA ASP A 29 19.93 -8.07 -14.62
C ASP A 29 19.70 -9.43 -13.96
N TYR A 30 18.43 -9.82 -13.85
CA TYR A 30 17.98 -11.12 -13.34
C TYR A 30 16.95 -11.70 -14.30
N PHE A 31 17.20 -12.83 -14.90
CA PHE A 31 16.30 -13.52 -15.84
C PHE A 31 15.81 -12.62 -16.99
N GLY A 32 16.64 -11.67 -17.44
CA GLY A 32 16.29 -10.69 -18.47
C GLY A 32 15.52 -9.46 -18.00
N TYR A 33 15.23 -9.36 -16.71
CA TYR A 33 14.66 -8.17 -16.07
C TYR A 33 15.75 -7.35 -15.40
N HIS A 34 15.88 -6.08 -15.80
CA HIS A 34 16.74 -5.12 -15.13
C HIS A 34 16.11 -4.68 -13.80
N TRP A 35 16.63 -5.16 -12.65
CA TRP A 35 16.07 -4.84 -11.35
C TRP A 35 16.12 -3.34 -11.09
N HIS A 36 14.97 -2.80 -10.79
CA HIS A 36 14.74 -1.36 -10.67
C HIS A 36 15.54 -0.70 -9.54
N ALA A 37 15.80 0.59 -9.69
CA ALA A 37 16.34 1.45 -8.64
C ALA A 37 15.22 1.94 -7.70
N ALA A 38 15.61 2.52 -6.57
CA ALA A 38 14.68 3.03 -5.55
C ALA A 38 13.58 2.02 -5.20
N PRO A 39 13.95 0.78 -4.79
CA PRO A 39 12.94 -0.18 -4.33
C PRO A 39 12.26 0.37 -3.08
N ASP A 40 10.95 0.24 -3.02
CA ASP A 40 10.12 0.72 -1.95
C ASP A 40 9.14 -0.37 -1.49
N GLY A 41 7.89 -0.01 -1.13
CA GLY A 41 6.90 -0.92 -0.59
C GLY A 41 6.69 -2.18 -1.42
N GLY A 42 6.33 -3.25 -0.76
CA GLY A 42 6.17 -4.55 -1.38
C GLY A 42 5.43 -5.55 -0.52
N ALA A 43 5.16 -6.71 -1.08
CA ALA A 43 4.51 -7.81 -0.40
C ALA A 43 4.99 -9.17 -0.92
N THR A 44 4.70 -10.21 -0.15
CA THR A 44 4.94 -11.60 -0.55
C THR A 44 3.63 -12.31 -0.89
N PHE A 45 3.68 -13.18 -1.91
CA PHE A 45 2.54 -13.96 -2.37
C PHE A 45 2.97 -15.43 -2.48
N ALA A 46 2.27 -16.32 -1.81
CA ALA A 46 2.52 -17.76 -1.92
C ALA A 46 2.21 -18.26 -3.33
N THR A 47 2.94 -19.26 -3.80
CA THR A 47 2.71 -19.93 -5.08
C THR A 47 2.31 -21.39 -4.88
N ASP A 48 1.64 -21.99 -5.89
CA ASP A 48 1.11 -23.37 -5.82
C ASP A 48 2.22 -24.46 -5.72
N ASP A 49 3.47 -24.08 -5.97
CA ASP A 49 4.65 -24.95 -5.94
C ASP A 49 5.46 -24.82 -4.62
N ASP A 50 4.81 -24.38 -3.55
CA ASP A 50 5.39 -24.12 -2.24
C ASP A 50 6.47 -23.01 -2.21
N GLY A 51 6.64 -22.29 -3.31
CA GLY A 51 7.50 -21.12 -3.41
C GLY A 51 6.75 -19.82 -3.06
N TRP A 52 7.34 -18.69 -3.41
CA TRP A 52 6.69 -17.39 -3.25
C TRP A 52 7.18 -16.35 -4.26
N ILE A 53 6.41 -15.29 -4.41
CA ILE A 53 6.79 -14.09 -5.15
C ILE A 53 6.96 -12.95 -4.15
N TYR A 54 8.04 -12.17 -4.30
CA TYR A 54 8.19 -10.87 -3.66
C TYR A 54 7.96 -9.78 -4.70
N VAL A 55 6.95 -8.95 -4.47
CA VAL A 55 6.69 -7.74 -5.26
C VAL A 55 7.40 -6.56 -4.62
N SER A 56 8.01 -5.70 -5.42
CA SER A 56 8.61 -4.44 -4.98
C SER A 56 8.22 -3.32 -5.92
N ASN A 57 7.73 -2.22 -5.37
CA ASN A 57 7.56 -0.97 -6.08
C ASN A 57 8.91 -0.31 -6.37
N ASN A 58 8.93 0.62 -7.32
CA ASN A 58 10.05 1.53 -7.50
C ASN A 58 9.58 2.99 -7.48
N GLU A 59 10.24 3.79 -6.67
CA GLU A 59 9.87 5.19 -6.44
C GLU A 59 10.60 6.15 -7.40
N LEU A 60 10.64 5.82 -8.69
CA LEU A 60 11.24 6.68 -9.71
C LEU A 60 10.25 7.66 -10.32
N ASN A 61 10.73 8.88 -10.59
CA ASN A 61 9.93 9.96 -11.18
C ASN A 61 9.76 9.83 -12.70
N LYS A 62 8.85 10.63 -13.26
CA LYS A 62 8.70 10.90 -14.71
C LYS A 62 8.48 9.64 -15.54
N SER A 63 7.46 8.86 -15.16
CA SER A 63 7.08 7.63 -15.85
C SER A 63 8.18 6.53 -15.87
N ASN A 64 9.14 6.62 -14.95
CA ASN A 64 10.12 5.55 -14.71
C ASN A 64 9.75 4.68 -13.51
N GLY A 65 8.66 5.01 -12.81
CA GLY A 65 8.07 4.21 -11.74
C GLY A 65 7.42 2.93 -12.24
N GLY A 66 7.08 2.06 -11.32
CA GLY A 66 6.45 0.79 -11.59
C GLY A 66 6.59 -0.20 -10.44
N ALA A 67 6.45 -1.48 -10.76
CA ALA A 67 6.68 -2.58 -9.82
C ALA A 67 7.29 -3.79 -10.54
N GLY A 68 8.10 -4.52 -9.82
CA GLY A 68 8.70 -5.77 -10.27
C GLY A 68 8.49 -6.90 -9.29
N SER A 69 8.59 -8.12 -9.80
CA SER A 69 8.47 -9.35 -9.02
C SER A 69 9.78 -10.14 -9.05
N LEU A 70 10.14 -10.71 -7.91
CA LEU A 70 11.14 -11.77 -7.75
C LEU A 70 10.41 -13.04 -7.36
N ARG A 71 10.58 -14.12 -8.13
CA ARG A 71 10.00 -15.42 -7.83
C ARG A 71 11.04 -16.35 -7.21
N PHE A 72 10.66 -16.94 -6.10
CA PHE A 72 11.49 -17.92 -5.36
C PHE A 72 10.82 -19.29 -5.36
N ASP A 73 11.65 -20.33 -5.40
CA ASP A 73 11.21 -21.70 -5.17
C ASP A 73 10.99 -21.99 -3.67
N LYS A 74 10.57 -23.22 -3.36
CA LYS A 74 10.35 -23.68 -1.97
C LYS A 74 11.60 -23.64 -1.08
N ASP A 75 12.79 -23.69 -1.66
CA ASP A 75 14.07 -23.65 -0.96
C ASP A 75 14.60 -22.20 -0.82
N GLY A 76 13.85 -21.24 -1.37
CA GLY A 76 14.16 -19.82 -1.33
C GLY A 76 15.19 -19.38 -2.36
N GLU A 77 15.44 -20.17 -3.39
CA GLU A 77 16.32 -19.76 -4.49
C GLU A 77 15.54 -18.91 -5.49
N LEU A 78 16.17 -17.83 -5.97
CA LEU A 78 15.58 -16.97 -6.98
C LEU A 78 15.54 -17.70 -8.33
N ILE A 79 14.33 -17.92 -8.86
CA ILE A 79 14.11 -18.70 -10.10
C ILE A 79 13.54 -17.86 -11.25
N ASP A 80 13.02 -16.66 -10.99
CA ASP A 80 12.55 -15.74 -12.02
C ASP A 80 12.49 -14.29 -11.52
N ALA A 81 12.50 -13.31 -12.44
CA ALA A 81 12.31 -11.89 -12.14
C ALA A 81 11.69 -11.19 -13.36
N TYR A 82 10.67 -10.34 -13.12
CA TYR A 82 9.94 -9.68 -14.19
C TYR A 82 9.23 -8.41 -13.71
N SER A 83 8.86 -7.54 -14.66
CA SER A 83 8.04 -6.35 -14.37
C SER A 83 6.56 -6.68 -14.37
N ILE A 84 5.82 -6.11 -13.43
CA ILE A 84 4.35 -6.21 -13.34
C ILE A 84 3.65 -4.86 -13.54
N LEU A 85 4.40 -3.76 -13.48
CA LEU A 85 3.90 -2.40 -13.71
C LEU A 85 5.02 -1.54 -14.29
N LYS A 86 4.69 -0.70 -15.27
CA LYS A 86 5.64 0.23 -15.93
C LYS A 86 4.96 1.55 -16.23
N ASN A 87 5.80 2.57 -16.52
CA ASN A 87 5.37 3.89 -17.01
C ASN A 87 4.48 4.65 -16.02
N THR A 88 4.68 4.43 -14.74
CA THR A 88 4.05 5.17 -13.64
C THR A 88 5.07 6.06 -12.94
N SER A 89 4.71 6.72 -11.86
CA SER A 89 5.61 7.67 -11.20
C SER A 89 5.55 7.51 -9.69
N ARG A 90 6.75 7.39 -9.07
CA ARG A 90 6.90 7.33 -7.62
C ARG A 90 5.97 6.30 -6.97
N ASN A 91 6.06 5.06 -7.41
CA ASN A 91 5.34 3.99 -6.74
C ASN A 91 6.02 3.73 -5.39
N CYS A 92 5.46 4.34 -4.33
CA CYS A 92 5.99 4.26 -2.99
C CYS A 92 5.52 2.98 -2.29
N ALA A 93 4.51 3.04 -1.47
CA ALA A 93 3.95 1.85 -0.84
C ALA A 93 2.70 1.33 -1.59
N GLY A 94 1.79 0.69 -0.89
CA GLY A 94 0.60 0.08 -1.46
C GLY A 94 -0.02 -0.92 -0.49
N GLY A 95 -0.64 -1.98 -1.02
CA GLY A 95 -1.23 -3.02 -0.20
C GLY A 95 -1.47 -4.32 -0.96
N HIS A 96 -1.28 -5.45 -0.30
CA HIS A 96 -1.73 -6.72 -0.83
C HIS A 96 -3.23 -6.89 -0.61
N THR A 97 -3.89 -7.54 -1.56
CA THR A 97 -5.32 -7.81 -1.45
C THR A 97 -5.59 -9.25 -1.02
N PRO A 98 -6.70 -9.54 -0.35
CA PRO A 98 -7.09 -10.90 -0.02
C PRO A 98 -7.40 -11.77 -1.26
N TRP A 99 -7.56 -11.17 -2.44
CA TRP A 99 -7.71 -11.86 -3.72
C TRP A 99 -6.41 -12.03 -4.51
N GLY A 100 -5.25 -11.81 -3.85
CA GLY A 100 -3.94 -12.17 -4.38
C GLY A 100 -3.34 -11.19 -5.38
N THR A 101 -3.75 -9.92 -5.38
CA THR A 101 -3.15 -8.85 -6.18
C THR A 101 -2.38 -7.85 -5.33
N TRP A 102 -1.54 -7.04 -5.95
CA TRP A 102 -0.81 -5.93 -5.36
C TRP A 102 -1.43 -4.61 -5.82
N LEU A 103 -1.81 -3.75 -4.88
CA LEU A 103 -2.23 -2.38 -5.14
C LEU A 103 -1.00 -1.48 -5.00
N SER A 104 -0.49 -0.97 -6.11
CA SER A 104 0.68 -0.09 -6.17
C SER A 104 0.24 1.37 -6.18
N CYS A 105 0.75 2.16 -5.25
CA CYS A 105 0.37 3.55 -5.01
C CYS A 105 1.37 4.53 -5.62
N GLU A 106 0.90 5.49 -6.42
CA GLU A 106 1.71 6.59 -6.93
C GLU A 106 1.72 7.77 -5.94
N GLU A 107 2.87 8.07 -5.34
CA GLU A 107 3.08 9.15 -4.37
C GLU A 107 3.40 10.48 -5.06
N ILE A 108 2.48 10.97 -5.88
CA ILE A 108 2.52 12.30 -6.52
C ILE A 108 1.17 13.00 -6.37
N ASP A 109 1.10 14.32 -6.56
CA ASP A 109 -0.14 15.10 -6.37
C ASP A 109 -1.32 14.61 -7.19
N GLU A 110 -1.05 14.01 -8.33
CA GLU A 110 -2.05 13.41 -9.22
C GLU A 110 -1.94 11.88 -9.26
N GLY A 111 -1.38 11.28 -8.21
CA GLY A 111 -1.15 9.85 -8.09
C GLY A 111 -2.42 9.04 -8.09
N GLN A 112 -2.31 7.82 -8.56
CA GLN A 112 -3.38 6.84 -8.68
C GLN A 112 -2.92 5.49 -8.14
N VAL A 113 -3.87 4.56 -8.02
CA VAL A 113 -3.60 3.19 -7.55
C VAL A 113 -3.73 2.23 -8.72
N TRP A 114 -2.73 1.38 -8.88
CA TRP A 114 -2.67 0.34 -9.91
C TRP A 114 -2.78 -1.03 -9.27
N GLU A 115 -3.75 -1.82 -9.70
CA GLU A 115 -3.85 -3.22 -9.29
C GLU A 115 -3.05 -4.10 -10.24
N CYS A 116 -2.09 -4.83 -9.66
CA CYS A 116 -1.11 -5.64 -10.39
C CYS A 116 -1.26 -7.12 -10.06
N ASP A 117 -1.17 -7.98 -11.06
CA ASP A 117 -1.01 -9.42 -10.88
C ASP A 117 0.45 -9.73 -10.50
N PRO A 118 0.74 -10.26 -9.30
CA PRO A 118 2.11 -10.60 -8.88
C PRO A 118 2.81 -11.58 -9.81
N TYR A 119 2.05 -12.40 -10.54
CA TYR A 119 2.57 -13.39 -11.49
C TYR A 119 2.93 -12.80 -12.86
N GLY A 120 2.57 -11.53 -13.12
CA GLY A 120 2.80 -10.88 -14.41
C GLY A 120 2.06 -11.51 -15.59
N LYS A 121 0.98 -12.27 -15.33
CA LYS A 121 0.16 -12.94 -16.36
C LYS A 121 -0.98 -12.07 -16.87
N LYS A 122 -1.37 -11.06 -16.08
CA LYS A 122 -2.41 -10.08 -16.43
C LYS A 122 -1.80 -8.69 -16.46
N ASP A 123 -2.30 -7.85 -17.36
CA ASP A 123 -1.91 -6.44 -17.39
C ASP A 123 -2.39 -5.72 -16.11
N PRO A 124 -1.61 -4.74 -15.60
CA PRO A 124 -2.04 -3.93 -14.48
C PRO A 124 -3.27 -3.09 -14.82
N VAL A 125 -4.17 -2.93 -13.85
CA VAL A 125 -5.43 -2.20 -14.01
C VAL A 125 -5.40 -0.94 -13.16
N LEU A 126 -5.65 0.22 -13.78
CA LEU A 126 -5.84 1.48 -13.07
C LEU A 126 -7.16 1.45 -12.30
N ARG A 127 -7.12 1.67 -10.98
CA ARG A 127 -8.30 1.75 -10.12
C ARG A 127 -8.68 3.20 -9.81
N ALA A 128 -9.22 3.88 -10.83
CA ALA A 128 -9.52 5.31 -10.78
C ALA A 128 -10.49 5.71 -9.65
N THR A 129 -11.39 4.82 -9.27
CA THR A 129 -12.35 5.02 -8.17
C THR A 129 -11.72 5.18 -6.78
N LEU A 130 -10.47 4.71 -6.62
CA LEU A 130 -9.70 4.90 -5.39
C LEU A 130 -9.17 6.33 -5.21
N GLY A 131 -9.45 7.20 -6.17
CA GLY A 131 -9.15 8.62 -6.10
C GLY A 131 -7.82 9.00 -6.76
N ARG A 132 -7.59 10.33 -6.78
CA ARG A 132 -6.41 10.94 -7.37
C ARG A 132 -5.79 11.91 -6.38
N PHE A 133 -4.75 11.47 -5.70
CA PHE A 133 -4.01 12.22 -4.67
C PHE A 133 -2.62 11.61 -4.46
N ASN A 134 -1.85 12.14 -3.54
CA ASN A 134 -0.51 11.64 -3.21
C ASN A 134 -0.62 10.33 -2.42
N HIS A 135 -0.90 9.23 -3.14
CA HIS A 135 -1.13 7.93 -2.51
C HIS A 135 0.13 7.38 -1.87
N GLU A 136 0.02 6.98 -0.60
CA GLU A 136 1.09 6.27 0.10
C GLU A 136 0.78 4.77 0.16
N ALA A 137 -0.21 4.36 0.91
CA ALA A 137 -0.50 2.96 1.13
C ALA A 137 -2.01 2.64 1.16
N VAL A 138 -2.33 1.35 1.02
CA VAL A 138 -3.70 0.83 1.04
C VAL A 138 -3.77 -0.38 1.97
N ALA A 139 -4.81 -0.45 2.80
CA ALA A 139 -5.17 -1.67 3.55
C ALA A 139 -6.60 -2.10 3.19
N VAL A 140 -6.81 -3.40 3.06
CA VAL A 140 -8.13 -3.99 2.84
C VAL A 140 -8.65 -4.55 4.14
N ASP A 141 -9.78 -4.04 4.61
CA ASP A 141 -10.56 -4.64 5.69
C ASP A 141 -11.27 -5.89 5.14
N THR A 142 -10.81 -7.05 5.55
CA THR A 142 -11.34 -8.33 5.06
C THR A 142 -12.73 -8.68 5.61
N SER A 143 -13.22 -7.94 6.61
CA SER A 143 -14.56 -8.16 7.20
C SER A 143 -15.65 -7.41 6.45
N THR A 144 -15.36 -6.21 5.94
CA THR A 144 -16.31 -5.34 5.21
C THR A 144 -15.97 -5.18 3.74
N MET A 145 -14.78 -5.61 3.31
CA MET A 145 -14.20 -5.38 1.99
C MET A 145 -14.06 -3.90 1.63
N GLN A 146 -13.95 -3.04 2.64
CA GLN A 146 -13.59 -1.64 2.47
C GLN A 146 -12.08 -1.48 2.36
N LEU A 147 -11.64 -0.48 1.62
CA LEU A 147 -10.22 -0.14 1.49
C LEU A 147 -9.94 1.18 2.20
N TYR A 148 -8.88 1.23 2.98
CA TYR A 148 -8.41 2.43 3.66
C TYR A 148 -7.09 2.89 3.05
N LEU A 149 -6.96 4.21 2.79
CA LEU A 149 -5.83 4.76 2.07
C LEU A 149 -5.24 5.96 2.81
N THR A 150 -3.91 6.04 2.82
CA THR A 150 -3.17 7.17 3.38
C THR A 150 -2.66 8.11 2.29
N GLU A 151 -2.51 9.39 2.64
CA GLU A 151 -1.96 10.44 1.78
C GLU A 151 -0.72 11.06 2.43
N ASP A 152 0.46 10.99 1.77
CA ASP A 152 1.68 11.64 2.28
C ASP A 152 1.72 13.12 1.88
N LYS A 153 0.97 13.92 2.63
CA LYS A 153 1.01 15.38 2.63
C LYS A 153 0.94 15.90 4.08
N ARG A 154 1.52 17.07 4.34
CA ARG A 154 1.44 17.70 5.68
C ARG A 154 0.00 17.90 6.14
N ASP A 155 -0.88 18.15 5.21
CA ASP A 155 -2.32 18.28 5.37
C ASP A 155 -3.09 17.10 4.73
N GLY A 156 -2.42 15.96 4.57
CA GLY A 156 -2.97 14.74 4.00
C GLY A 156 -4.11 14.17 4.83
N CYS A 157 -4.97 13.42 4.21
CA CYS A 157 -6.16 12.83 4.83
C CYS A 157 -6.07 11.30 4.91
N LEU A 158 -6.97 10.72 5.68
CA LEU A 158 -7.29 9.30 5.64
C LEU A 158 -8.57 9.12 4.81
N TYR A 159 -8.52 8.21 3.85
CA TYR A 159 -9.65 7.92 2.98
C TYR A 159 -10.16 6.51 3.17
N ARG A 160 -11.45 6.29 2.84
CA ARG A 160 -12.09 4.98 2.81
C ARG A 160 -12.84 4.80 1.50
N TYR A 161 -12.57 3.72 0.80
CA TYR A 161 -13.34 3.30 -0.37
C TYR A 161 -14.35 2.23 0.01
N THR A 162 -15.58 2.41 -0.45
CA THR A 162 -16.67 1.44 -0.30
C THR A 162 -17.20 1.09 -1.68
N SER A 163 -17.17 -0.19 -2.03
CA SER A 163 -17.75 -0.69 -3.27
C SER A 163 -19.28 -0.71 -3.21
N ASN A 164 -19.94 -0.39 -4.32
CA ASN A 164 -21.37 -0.53 -4.47
C ASN A 164 -21.82 -1.99 -4.67
N SER A 165 -20.88 -2.88 -4.99
CA SER A 165 -21.16 -4.29 -5.23
C SER A 165 -20.01 -5.18 -4.77
N ILE A 166 -20.38 -6.32 -4.22
CA ILE A 166 -19.46 -7.42 -3.90
C ILE A 166 -19.84 -8.57 -4.84
N ASP A 167 -18.86 -9.12 -5.53
CA ASP A 167 -19.07 -10.27 -6.39
C ASP A 167 -19.50 -11.49 -5.57
N GLU A 168 -20.64 -12.08 -5.91
CA GLU A 168 -21.27 -13.14 -5.11
C GLU A 168 -20.47 -14.46 -5.10
N LEU A 169 -19.63 -14.68 -6.09
CA LEU A 169 -18.84 -15.91 -6.20
C LEU A 169 -17.50 -15.80 -5.47
N SER A 170 -16.82 -14.70 -5.64
CA SER A 170 -15.48 -14.46 -5.04
C SER A 170 -15.55 -13.82 -3.66
N GLY A 171 -16.62 -13.09 -3.36
CA GLY A 171 -16.73 -12.26 -2.15
C GLY A 171 -15.90 -10.98 -2.20
N TYR A 172 -15.36 -10.59 -3.37
CA TYR A 172 -14.47 -9.44 -3.50
C TYR A 172 -15.19 -8.19 -4.00
N PRO A 173 -14.71 -6.99 -3.64
CA PRO A 173 -15.33 -5.73 -4.03
C PRO A 173 -15.05 -5.42 -5.49
N ASP A 174 -16.04 -4.83 -6.17
CA ASP A 174 -15.84 -4.19 -7.46
C ASP A 174 -15.09 -2.86 -7.24
N LEU A 175 -13.84 -2.80 -7.68
CA LEU A 175 -13.00 -1.60 -7.53
C LEU A 175 -13.26 -0.55 -8.61
N ASP A 176 -14.16 -0.79 -9.55
CA ASP A 176 -14.54 0.17 -10.60
C ASP A 176 -15.88 0.83 -10.33
N ASN A 177 -16.60 0.38 -9.29
CA ASN A 177 -17.95 0.87 -8.96
C ASN A 177 -18.12 1.05 -7.44
N GLY A 178 -17.87 2.24 -6.96
CA GLY A 178 -17.95 2.57 -5.55
C GLY A 178 -17.78 4.06 -5.30
N PHE A 179 -17.59 4.42 -4.05
CA PHE A 179 -17.41 5.79 -3.63
C PHE A 179 -16.26 5.92 -2.63
N LEU A 180 -15.61 7.07 -2.66
CA LEU A 180 -14.51 7.42 -1.78
C LEU A 180 -15.00 8.42 -0.73
N GLU A 181 -14.60 8.20 0.51
CA GLU A 181 -14.91 9.04 1.66
C GLU A 181 -13.63 9.55 2.31
N VAL A 182 -13.72 10.67 3.00
CA VAL A 182 -12.63 11.26 3.78
C VAL A 182 -13.02 11.34 5.26
N ALA A 183 -12.06 11.07 6.15
CA ALA A 183 -12.28 11.04 7.58
C ALA A 183 -12.34 12.44 8.22
N GLU A 184 -13.29 12.64 9.13
CA GLU A 184 -13.33 13.71 10.13
C GLU A 184 -13.22 13.10 11.53
N ILE A 185 -12.31 13.58 12.35
CA ILE A 185 -12.32 13.32 13.80
C ILE A 185 -13.32 14.28 14.42
N ILE A 186 -14.42 13.74 14.97
CA ILE A 186 -15.57 14.56 15.42
C ILE A 186 -15.18 15.55 16.51
N LYS A 187 -14.23 15.19 17.37
CA LYS A 187 -13.80 16.05 18.47
C LYS A 187 -12.37 15.78 18.92
N GLY A 188 -11.53 16.80 18.84
CA GLY A 188 -10.14 16.72 19.31
C GLY A 188 -9.20 16.07 18.30
N GLU A 189 -8.25 15.27 18.76
CA GLU A 189 -7.22 14.59 17.95
C GLU A 189 -7.46 13.08 17.81
N ILE A 190 -8.39 12.52 18.55
CA ILE A 190 -8.73 11.08 18.61
C ILE A 190 -10.22 10.92 18.87
N GLY A 191 -10.73 9.70 18.78
CA GLY A 191 -12.13 9.33 19.08
C GLY A 191 -12.92 8.98 17.82
N ALA A 192 -14.22 9.23 17.86
CA ALA A 192 -15.11 8.81 16.77
C ALA A 192 -14.81 9.53 15.45
N LEU A 193 -14.82 8.77 14.36
CA LEU A 193 -14.70 9.29 13.00
C LEU A 193 -16.08 9.47 12.38
N HIS A 194 -16.23 10.54 11.60
CA HIS A 194 -17.29 10.69 10.62
C HIS A 194 -16.69 10.63 9.22
N TRP A 195 -17.33 9.88 8.34
CA TRP A 195 -16.88 9.69 6.97
C TRP A 195 -17.74 10.53 6.03
N HIS A 196 -17.12 11.45 5.31
CA HIS A 196 -17.77 12.33 4.36
C HIS A 196 -17.53 11.85 2.95
N LEU A 197 -18.59 11.76 2.16
CA LEU A 197 -18.49 11.46 0.74
C LEU A 197 -17.62 12.51 0.04
N LEU A 198 -16.64 12.07 -0.72
CA LEU A 198 -15.78 12.93 -1.52
C LEU A 198 -16.50 13.34 -2.81
N PRO A 199 -16.71 14.63 -3.07
CA PRO A 199 -17.49 15.10 -4.24
C PRO A 199 -16.87 14.76 -5.59
N ASP A 200 -15.54 14.87 -5.71
CA ASP A 200 -14.78 14.55 -6.92
C ASP A 200 -13.50 13.76 -6.59
N PRO A 201 -13.58 12.42 -6.55
CA PRO A 201 -12.39 11.60 -6.31
C PRO A 201 -11.26 11.81 -7.34
N GLN A 202 -11.58 12.29 -8.54
CA GLN A 202 -10.58 12.53 -9.58
C GLN A 202 -9.88 13.90 -9.46
N ALA A 203 -10.23 14.68 -8.45
CA ALA A 203 -9.57 15.96 -8.12
C ALA A 203 -9.34 16.88 -9.33
N LYS A 204 -10.33 17.01 -10.22
CA LYS A 204 -10.22 17.76 -11.47
C LYS A 204 -9.83 19.20 -11.26
N ASP A 205 -10.47 19.85 -10.27
CA ASP A 205 -10.28 21.27 -9.99
C ASP A 205 -9.70 21.52 -8.59
N THR A 206 -9.97 20.63 -7.65
CA THR A 206 -9.62 20.79 -6.23
C THR A 206 -9.02 19.49 -5.69
N PRO A 207 -7.84 19.54 -5.05
CA PRO A 207 -7.25 18.36 -4.41
C PRO A 207 -8.23 17.71 -3.44
N THR A 208 -8.26 16.39 -3.40
CA THR A 208 -9.19 15.59 -2.58
C THR A 208 -9.26 16.06 -1.14
N ARG A 209 -8.10 16.29 -0.49
CA ARG A 209 -7.97 16.77 0.89
C ARG A 209 -8.53 18.17 1.15
N LYS A 210 -8.94 18.91 0.09
CA LYS A 210 -9.51 20.26 0.20
C LYS A 210 -10.99 20.35 -0.15
N GLN A 211 -11.60 19.23 -0.55
CA GLN A 211 -12.99 19.23 -1.01
C GLN A 211 -14.00 19.21 0.12
N VAL A 212 -13.63 18.66 1.28
CA VAL A 212 -14.49 18.60 2.47
C VAL A 212 -13.85 19.42 3.58
N SER A 213 -14.51 20.52 3.97
CA SER A 213 -13.95 21.46 4.96
C SER A 213 -13.84 20.87 6.37
N GLN A 214 -14.60 19.81 6.67
CA GLN A 214 -14.60 19.12 7.96
C GLN A 214 -13.54 18.03 8.04
N SER A 215 -12.90 17.63 6.93
CA SER A 215 -11.91 16.57 6.94
C SER A 215 -10.75 16.86 7.91
N SER A 216 -10.32 15.83 8.61
CA SER A 216 -9.16 15.90 9.50
C SER A 216 -7.86 15.63 8.77
N SER A 217 -6.81 16.37 9.14
CA SER A 217 -5.48 16.17 8.58
C SER A 217 -4.68 15.19 9.41
N PHE A 218 -4.03 14.26 8.72
CA PHE A 218 -3.04 13.33 9.27
C PHE A 218 -1.68 13.68 8.66
N ASN A 219 -0.80 14.30 9.46
CA ASN A 219 0.42 14.94 8.97
C ASN A 219 1.41 13.92 8.38
N ARG A 220 1.43 13.80 7.06
CA ARG A 220 2.21 12.83 6.30
C ARG A 220 1.83 11.40 6.68
N GLY A 221 0.65 10.95 6.20
CA GLY A 221 0.20 9.57 6.33
C GLY A 221 1.10 8.64 5.53
N GLU A 222 1.53 7.55 6.16
CA GLU A 222 2.49 6.58 5.63
C GLU A 222 1.86 5.17 5.55
N GLY A 223 2.60 4.13 5.90
CA GLY A 223 2.12 2.76 5.87
C GLY A 223 0.82 2.54 6.65
N ILE A 224 -0.01 1.65 6.13
CA ILE A 224 -1.31 1.28 6.70
C ILE A 224 -1.49 -0.23 6.68
N TRP A 225 -2.14 -0.78 7.72
CA TRP A 225 -2.36 -2.21 7.87
C TRP A 225 -3.69 -2.51 8.53
N PHE A 226 -4.38 -3.56 8.06
CA PHE A 226 -5.59 -4.10 8.71
C PHE A 226 -5.25 -5.34 9.53
N HIS A 227 -5.72 -5.40 10.76
CA HIS A 227 -5.63 -6.58 11.62
C HIS A 227 -6.76 -6.58 12.66
N GLU A 228 -7.48 -7.69 12.81
CA GLU A 228 -8.49 -7.94 13.85
C GLU A 228 -9.48 -6.77 14.07
N ASP A 229 -10.21 -6.37 13.03
CA ASP A 229 -11.18 -5.27 13.07
C ASP A 229 -10.58 -3.87 13.30
N ALA A 230 -9.27 -3.71 13.20
CA ALA A 230 -8.60 -2.43 13.35
C ALA A 230 -7.73 -2.06 12.14
N ILE A 231 -7.70 -0.77 11.83
CA ILE A 231 -6.76 -0.17 10.88
C ILE A 231 -5.65 0.52 11.67
N PHE A 232 -4.41 0.11 11.42
CA PHE A 232 -3.22 0.75 11.96
C PHE A 232 -2.56 1.58 10.84
N PHE A 233 -2.20 2.81 11.12
CA PHE A 233 -1.43 3.63 10.18
C PHE A 233 -0.47 4.56 10.90
N THR A 234 0.57 4.97 10.19
CA THR A 234 1.62 5.84 10.71
C THR A 234 1.58 7.22 10.07
N THR A 235 2.13 8.20 10.77
CA THR A 235 2.35 9.55 10.26
C THR A 235 3.75 10.01 10.64
N THR A 236 4.59 10.35 9.65
CA THR A 236 5.97 10.78 9.88
C THR A 236 6.08 12.25 10.26
N GLY A 237 5.12 13.08 9.90
CA GLY A 237 5.17 14.51 10.20
C GLY A 237 5.03 14.84 11.69
N ASN A 238 4.46 13.96 12.48
CA ASN A 238 4.30 14.10 13.95
C ASN A 238 4.67 12.83 14.73
N ASN A 239 5.30 11.83 14.07
CA ASN A 239 5.82 10.59 14.65
C ASN A 239 4.76 9.82 15.45
N ARG A 240 3.61 9.55 14.85
CA ARG A 240 2.51 8.83 15.51
C ARG A 240 2.20 7.51 14.83
N VAL A 241 1.69 6.57 15.62
CA VAL A 241 0.99 5.38 15.16
C VAL A 241 -0.44 5.47 15.65
N TYR A 242 -1.37 5.42 14.71
CA TYR A 242 -2.80 5.42 14.97
C TYR A 242 -3.36 4.00 14.89
N ALA A 243 -4.40 3.74 15.70
CA ALA A 243 -5.24 2.56 15.60
C ALA A 243 -6.71 3.01 15.51
N TYR A 244 -7.39 2.65 14.45
CA TYR A 244 -8.82 2.88 14.25
C TYR A 244 -9.57 1.55 14.44
N ASP A 245 -10.27 1.43 15.55
CA ASP A 245 -11.21 0.34 15.81
C ASP A 245 -12.46 0.56 14.97
N ILE A 246 -12.64 -0.26 13.95
CA ILE A 246 -13.73 -0.12 12.96
C ILE A 246 -15.07 -0.39 13.63
N LYS A 247 -15.12 -1.43 14.48
CA LYS A 247 -16.35 -1.89 15.12
C LYS A 247 -16.92 -0.88 16.11
N ASN A 248 -16.03 -0.25 16.90
CA ASN A 248 -16.43 0.73 17.89
C ASN A 248 -16.38 2.16 17.35
N ASN A 249 -15.91 2.34 16.10
CA ASN A 249 -15.69 3.64 15.46
C ASN A 249 -14.85 4.57 16.34
N ASP A 250 -13.70 4.10 16.78
CA ASP A 250 -12.84 4.83 17.70
C ASP A 250 -11.39 4.87 17.21
N LEU A 251 -10.87 6.08 17.00
CA LEU A 251 -9.49 6.34 16.62
C LEU A 251 -8.67 6.66 17.87
N SER A 252 -7.56 5.98 18.04
CA SER A 252 -6.61 6.20 19.14
C SER A 252 -5.18 6.40 18.59
N ILE A 253 -4.34 7.05 19.40
CA ILE A 253 -2.89 7.12 19.19
C ILE A 253 -2.27 6.10 20.12
N ILE A 254 -1.50 5.15 19.54
CA ILE A 254 -0.87 4.07 20.30
C ILE A 254 0.65 4.24 20.44
N TYR A 255 1.22 5.21 19.69
CA TYR A 255 2.63 5.60 19.78
C TYR A 255 2.81 7.06 19.37
#